data_2f9c1a124b6a70ef6d9eb7636bf121ce
#
_entry.id   2f9c1a124b6a70ef6d9eb7636bf121ce
#
_cell.length_a   1.000
_cell.length_b   1.000
_cell.length_c   1.000
_cell.angle_alpha   90.00
_cell.angle_beta   90.00
_cell.angle_gamma   90.00
#
_symmetry.space_group_name_H-M   'P 1'
#
loop_
_entity.id
_entity.type
_entity.pdbx_description
1 polymer ?
#
loop_
_entity_poly.entity_id
_entity_poly.type
_entity_poly.pdbx_seq_one_letter_code
_entity_poly.pdbx_strand_id
1 'polypeptide(L)'
;MLICAEKFVENIKSKNLNYAVADTERGDTVVDFPYQGKVTKCIFSGEEGQYFSMYLVYERIPEEKVADLIFLCNELNAEYKWVTYYVDKDNDLVMHDDAIVSDESAADECFELLIRMLKISEDIKPRIMKAIYA
;
A
#
# COMPACT_ATOMS: atom_id res chain seq x y z
N MET A 1 1.07 6.27 -19.50
CA MET A 1 1.71 6.06 -18.19
C MET A 1 2.49 7.30 -17.79
N LEU A 2 2.27 7.78 -16.57
CA LEU A 2 3.02 8.94 -16.06
C LEU A 2 4.49 8.57 -15.83
N ILE A 3 5.40 9.54 -15.97
CA ILE A 3 6.83 9.24 -15.97
C ILE A 3 7.34 8.61 -14.67
N CYS A 4 6.86 9.07 -13.52
CA CYS A 4 7.27 8.47 -12.25
C CYS A 4 6.82 7.00 -12.16
N ALA A 5 5.64 6.68 -12.69
CA ALA A 5 5.16 5.31 -12.76
C ALA A 5 6.02 4.46 -13.71
N GLU A 6 6.43 5.03 -14.85
CA GLU A 6 7.33 4.32 -15.77
C GLU A 6 8.64 3.93 -15.09
N LYS A 7 9.22 4.85 -14.32
CA LYS A 7 10.46 4.57 -13.58
C LYS A 7 10.29 3.46 -12.55
N PHE A 8 9.17 3.50 -11.84
CA PHE A 8 8.83 2.46 -10.87
C PHE A 8 8.64 1.10 -11.54
N VAL A 9 7.89 1.06 -12.64
CA VAL A 9 7.65 -0.18 -13.40
C VAL A 9 8.95 -0.76 -13.97
N GLU A 10 9.83 0.08 -14.51
CA GLU A 10 11.13 -0.35 -14.99
C GLU A 10 11.94 -1.03 -13.89
N ASN A 11 11.91 -0.48 -12.69
CA ASN A 11 12.60 -1.06 -11.53
C ASN A 11 12.01 -2.43 -11.15
N ILE A 12 10.69 -2.54 -11.07
CA ILE A 12 10.01 -3.80 -10.76
C ILE A 12 10.34 -4.85 -11.84
N LYS A 13 10.27 -4.45 -13.10
CA LYS A 13 10.55 -5.32 -14.22
C LYS A 13 12.01 -5.82 -14.20
N SER A 14 12.95 -4.95 -13.85
CA SER A 14 14.37 -5.31 -13.76
C SER A 14 14.65 -6.38 -12.69
N LYS A 15 13.77 -6.50 -11.71
CA LYS A 15 13.85 -7.47 -10.63
C LYS A 15 13.03 -8.74 -10.90
N ASN A 16 12.45 -8.85 -12.10
CA ASN A 16 11.59 -9.97 -12.51
C ASN A 16 10.39 -10.19 -11.58
N LEU A 17 9.82 -9.11 -11.08
CA LEU A 17 8.64 -9.16 -10.21
C LEU A 17 7.37 -8.92 -11.03
N ASN A 18 6.28 -9.51 -10.58
CA ASN A 18 4.98 -9.39 -11.24
C ASN A 18 4.32 -8.05 -10.94
N TYR A 19 3.61 -7.52 -11.91
CA TYR A 19 2.83 -6.30 -11.78
C TYR A 19 1.78 -6.21 -12.87
N ALA A 20 0.81 -5.31 -12.70
CA ALA A 20 -0.13 -4.94 -13.74
C ALA A 20 -0.28 -3.41 -13.73
N VAL A 21 -0.42 -2.79 -14.89
CA VAL A 21 -0.51 -1.34 -15.02
C VAL A 21 -1.80 -0.96 -15.72
N ALA A 22 -2.45 0.09 -15.22
CA ALA A 22 -3.61 0.69 -15.89
C ALA A 22 -3.55 2.21 -15.73
N ASP A 23 -3.82 2.93 -16.81
CA ASP A 23 -4.04 4.37 -16.75
C ASP A 23 -5.54 4.62 -16.57
N THR A 24 -5.88 5.55 -15.69
CA THR A 24 -7.28 5.90 -15.42
C THR A 24 -7.76 7.02 -16.34
N GLU A 25 -9.07 7.17 -16.44
CA GLU A 25 -9.68 8.27 -17.21
C GLU A 25 -9.28 9.65 -16.65
N ARG A 26 -8.96 9.70 -15.37
CA ARG A 26 -8.53 10.93 -14.67
C ARG A 26 -7.08 11.31 -14.98
N GLY A 27 -6.35 10.43 -15.66
CA GLY A 27 -4.93 10.66 -15.97
C GLY A 27 -3.95 10.10 -14.95
N ASP A 28 -4.43 9.35 -13.97
CA ASP A 28 -3.55 8.68 -13.01
C ASP A 28 -3.04 7.36 -13.58
N THR A 29 -1.90 6.90 -13.09
CA THR A 29 -1.39 5.56 -13.40
C THR A 29 -1.47 4.71 -12.14
N VAL A 30 -2.07 3.52 -12.26
CA VAL A 30 -2.17 2.57 -11.14
C VAL A 30 -1.33 1.34 -11.46
N VAL A 31 -0.42 1.00 -10.56
CA VAL A 31 0.40 -0.21 -10.66
C VAL A 31 -0.04 -1.16 -9.55
N ASP A 32 -0.57 -2.30 -9.94
CA ASP A 32 -0.95 -3.35 -9.00
C ASP A 32 0.23 -4.28 -8.77
N PHE A 33 0.59 -4.48 -7.51
CA PHE A 33 1.68 -5.35 -7.12
C PHE A 33 1.14 -6.51 -6.28
N PRO A 34 1.10 -7.74 -6.84
CA PRO A 34 0.61 -8.90 -6.10
C PRO A 34 1.68 -9.47 -5.18
N TYR A 35 1.27 -9.85 -3.97
CA TYR A 35 2.16 -10.49 -3.01
C TYR A 35 1.36 -11.32 -2.02
N GLN A 36 1.64 -12.61 -1.94
CA GLN A 36 1.00 -13.54 -0.99
C GLN A 36 -0.53 -13.45 -0.97
N GLY A 37 -1.13 -13.46 -2.16
CA GLY A 37 -2.58 -13.47 -2.31
C GLY A 37 -3.26 -12.13 -2.11
N LYS A 38 -2.51 -11.07 -1.89
CA LYS A 38 -3.02 -9.70 -1.76
C LYS A 38 -2.43 -8.83 -2.85
N VAL A 39 -3.08 -7.71 -3.14
CA VAL A 39 -2.62 -6.76 -4.15
C VAL A 39 -2.45 -5.39 -3.51
N THR A 40 -1.25 -4.84 -3.62
CA THR A 40 -1.00 -3.44 -3.25
C THR A 40 -1.21 -2.58 -4.47
N LYS A 41 -2.05 -1.55 -4.34
CA LYS A 41 -2.27 -0.56 -5.39
C LYS A 41 -1.33 0.61 -5.19
N CYS A 42 -0.47 0.84 -6.19
CA CYS A 42 0.46 1.96 -6.21
C CYS A 42 -0.08 2.97 -7.21
N ILE A 43 -0.50 4.14 -6.73
CA ILE A 43 -1.18 5.15 -7.53
C ILE A 43 -0.27 6.34 -7.72
N PHE A 44 -0.07 6.74 -8.98
CA PHE A 44 0.73 7.90 -9.35
C PHE A 44 -0.20 8.95 -9.95
N SER A 45 -0.18 10.16 -9.41
CA SER A 45 -0.99 11.27 -9.90
C SER A 45 -0.16 12.55 -10.02
N GLY A 46 -0.74 13.60 -10.62
CA GLY A 46 -0.03 14.81 -10.97
C GLY A 46 0.53 14.72 -12.39
N GLU A 47 1.07 15.80 -12.91
CA GLU A 47 1.54 15.88 -14.31
C GLU A 47 2.61 14.82 -14.63
N GLU A 48 3.50 14.55 -13.69
CA GLU A 48 4.60 13.58 -13.87
C GLU A 48 4.37 12.30 -13.07
N GLY A 49 3.30 12.23 -12.30
CA GLY A 49 3.10 11.13 -11.36
C GLY A 49 3.85 11.31 -10.05
N GLN A 50 4.15 12.56 -9.70
CA GLN A 50 4.95 12.89 -8.52
C GLN A 50 4.22 12.65 -7.19
N TYR A 51 2.89 12.54 -7.21
CA TYR A 51 2.10 12.24 -6.03
C TYR A 51 1.83 10.74 -5.98
N PHE A 52 2.51 10.06 -5.06
CA PHE A 52 2.47 8.61 -4.91
C PHE A 52 1.64 8.21 -3.71
N SER A 53 0.73 7.27 -3.90
CA SER A 53 -0.05 6.67 -2.80
C SER A 53 -0.05 5.16 -2.94
N MET A 54 0.07 4.46 -1.80
CA MET A 54 -0.06 3.00 -1.76
C MET A 54 -1.23 2.61 -0.88
N TYR A 55 -2.00 1.63 -1.33
CA TYR A 55 -3.10 1.07 -0.57
C TYR A 55 -3.05 -0.45 -0.60
N LEU A 56 -3.09 -1.06 0.57
CA LEU A 56 -3.26 -2.50 0.70
C LEU A 56 -4.50 -2.75 1.55
N VAL A 57 -5.54 -3.33 0.94
CA VAL A 57 -6.69 -3.83 1.68
C VAL A 57 -6.25 -5.14 2.29
N TYR A 58 -5.96 -5.11 3.59
CA TYR A 58 -5.25 -6.18 4.26
C TYR A 58 -6.18 -7.32 4.66
N GLU A 59 -7.32 -6.99 5.27
CA GLU A 59 -8.22 -8.01 5.80
C GLU A 59 -9.62 -7.43 5.98
N ARG A 60 -10.66 -8.23 5.75
CA ARG A 60 -12.04 -7.89 6.07
C ARG A 60 -12.28 -8.12 7.57
N ILE A 61 -12.83 -7.13 8.26
CA ILE A 61 -13.06 -7.18 9.69
C ILE A 61 -14.53 -7.48 9.99
N PRO A 62 -14.82 -8.53 10.78
CA PRO A 62 -16.19 -8.77 11.25
C PRO A 62 -16.72 -7.57 12.02
N GLU A 63 -17.99 -7.25 11.82
CA GLU A 63 -18.59 -6.03 12.41
C GLU A 63 -18.37 -5.95 13.92
N GLU A 64 -18.50 -7.07 14.62
CA GLU A 64 -18.34 -7.15 16.08
C GLU A 64 -16.92 -6.93 16.55
N LYS A 65 -15.95 -6.96 15.64
CA LYS A 65 -14.52 -6.77 15.95
C LYS A 65 -13.99 -5.38 15.52
N VAL A 66 -14.81 -4.58 14.86
CA VAL A 66 -14.36 -3.29 14.30
C VAL A 66 -13.77 -2.37 15.38
N ALA A 67 -14.41 -2.26 16.53
CA ALA A 67 -13.92 -1.39 17.61
C ALA A 67 -12.54 -1.85 18.10
N ASP A 68 -12.33 -3.17 18.26
CA ASP A 68 -11.05 -3.73 18.69
C ASP A 68 -9.97 -3.47 17.65
N LEU A 69 -10.31 -3.59 16.37
CA LEU A 69 -9.35 -3.34 15.29
C LEU A 69 -9.01 -1.85 15.15
N ILE A 70 -9.95 -0.95 15.39
CA ILE A 70 -9.67 0.50 15.41
C ILE A 70 -8.68 0.82 16.54
N PHE A 71 -8.88 0.22 17.72
CA PHE A 71 -7.94 0.38 18.83
C PHE A 71 -6.55 -0.13 18.46
N LEU A 72 -6.48 -1.31 17.85
CA LEU A 72 -5.21 -1.87 17.39
C LEU A 72 -4.54 -0.98 16.33
N CYS A 73 -5.32 -0.43 15.39
CA CYS A 73 -4.79 0.51 14.39
C CYS A 73 -4.14 1.71 15.05
N ASN A 74 -4.75 2.25 16.10
CA ASN A 74 -4.16 3.36 16.84
C ASN A 74 -2.82 2.99 17.46
N GLU A 75 -2.69 1.79 18.00
CA GLU A 75 -1.41 1.29 18.54
C GLU A 75 -0.37 1.13 17.43
N LEU A 76 -0.76 0.52 16.30
CA LEU A 76 0.14 0.32 15.17
C LEU A 76 0.64 1.63 14.58
N ASN A 77 -0.24 2.63 14.47
CA ASN A 77 0.15 3.97 14.00
C ASN A 77 1.18 4.63 14.91
N ALA A 78 1.16 4.32 16.19
CA ALA A 78 2.14 4.85 17.13
C ALA A 78 3.48 4.08 17.08
N GLU A 79 3.46 2.80 16.70
CA GLU A 79 4.65 1.94 16.70
C GLU A 79 5.44 1.97 15.40
N TYR A 80 4.76 2.00 14.26
CA TYR A 80 5.39 1.83 12.96
C TYR A 80 5.48 3.12 12.18
N LYS A 81 6.59 3.33 11.51
CA LYS A 81 6.76 4.37 10.48
C LYS A 81 6.32 3.81 9.14
N TRP A 82 6.16 4.66 8.15
CA TRP A 82 5.98 4.34 6.74
C TRP A 82 4.62 3.79 6.35
N VAL A 83 3.73 3.56 7.29
CA VAL A 83 2.40 3.03 7.01
C VAL A 83 1.40 3.59 8.01
N THR A 84 0.23 3.95 7.51
CA THR A 84 -0.92 4.33 8.31
C THR A 84 -1.95 3.22 8.23
N TYR A 85 -2.62 2.92 9.34
CA TYR A 85 -3.59 1.85 9.45
C TYR A 85 -4.95 2.42 9.81
N TYR A 86 -6.00 1.96 9.12
CA TYR A 86 -7.36 2.33 9.50
C TYR A 86 -8.34 1.27 9.04
N VAL A 87 -9.54 1.27 9.65
CA VAL A 87 -10.66 0.46 9.20
C VAL A 87 -11.57 1.40 8.40
N ASP A 88 -11.83 1.06 7.15
CA ASP A 88 -12.62 1.92 6.28
C ASP A 88 -14.13 1.72 6.47
N LYS A 89 -14.92 2.44 5.66
CA LYS A 89 -16.40 2.38 5.73
C LYS A 89 -16.96 1.00 5.38
N ASP A 90 -16.19 0.18 4.68
CA ASP A 90 -16.60 -1.17 4.28
C ASP A 90 -16.11 -2.24 5.26
N ASN A 91 -15.60 -1.81 6.42
CA ASN A 91 -15.03 -2.66 7.46
C ASN A 91 -13.80 -3.44 6.99
N ASP A 92 -13.02 -2.87 6.08
CA ASP A 92 -11.75 -3.43 5.68
C ASP A 92 -10.61 -2.74 6.44
N LEU A 93 -9.64 -3.53 6.91
CA LEU A 93 -8.41 -2.99 7.46
C LEU A 93 -7.51 -2.60 6.28
N VAL A 94 -7.17 -1.31 6.21
CA VAL A 94 -6.37 -0.74 5.13
C VAL A 94 -5.02 -0.29 5.66
N MET A 95 -3.97 -0.60 4.91
CA MET A 95 -2.63 -0.07 5.10
C MET A 95 -2.38 0.93 3.98
N HIS A 96 -1.89 2.12 4.34
CA HIS A 96 -1.78 3.24 3.42
C HIS A 96 -0.51 4.03 3.66
N ASP A 97 0.10 4.53 2.60
CA ASP A 97 1.22 5.47 2.67
C ASP A 97 1.18 6.42 1.47
N ASP A 98 1.68 7.63 1.66
CA ASP A 98 1.78 8.65 0.62
C ASP A 98 3.19 9.20 0.58
N ALA A 99 3.62 9.65 -0.60
CA ALA A 99 4.92 10.31 -0.76
C ALA A 99 4.88 11.26 -1.94
N ILE A 100 5.75 12.26 -1.92
CA ILE A 100 6.01 13.12 -3.06
C ILE A 100 7.36 12.70 -3.61
N VAL A 101 7.38 12.31 -4.88
CA VAL A 101 8.59 11.81 -5.54
C VAL A 101 8.87 12.62 -6.82
N SER A 102 10.01 12.36 -7.43
CA SER A 102 10.38 12.93 -8.73
C SER A 102 10.66 11.78 -9.70
N ASP A 103 10.87 12.10 -10.96
CA ASP A 103 11.27 11.11 -11.95
C ASP A 103 12.61 10.46 -11.59
N GLU A 104 13.49 11.17 -10.89
CA GLU A 104 14.78 10.66 -10.46
C GLU A 104 14.66 9.74 -9.24
N SER A 105 13.73 10.03 -8.33
CA SER A 105 13.61 9.31 -7.06
C SER A 105 12.55 8.22 -7.06
N ALA A 106 11.60 8.25 -7.99
CA ALA A 106 10.43 7.38 -7.96
C ALA A 106 10.77 5.88 -7.97
N ALA A 107 11.74 5.47 -8.79
CA ALA A 107 12.09 4.06 -8.91
C ALA A 107 12.49 3.45 -7.57
N ASP A 108 13.43 4.09 -6.88
CA ASP A 108 13.98 3.55 -5.64
C ASP A 108 13.11 3.85 -4.42
N GLU A 109 12.61 5.07 -4.30
CA GLU A 109 11.80 5.45 -3.14
C GLU A 109 10.46 4.74 -3.08
N CYS A 110 9.75 4.67 -4.20
CA CYS A 110 8.48 3.96 -4.24
C CYS A 110 8.65 2.46 -3.98
N PHE A 111 9.72 1.87 -4.53
CA PHE A 111 10.00 0.46 -4.27
C PHE A 111 10.36 0.21 -2.80
N GLU A 112 11.16 1.08 -2.20
CA GLU A 112 11.53 0.97 -0.78
C GLU A 112 10.29 1.05 0.12
N LEU A 113 9.38 2.00 -0.15
CA LEU A 113 8.14 2.12 0.60
C LEU A 113 7.26 0.88 0.44
N LEU A 114 7.17 0.35 -0.77
CA LEU A 114 6.41 -0.89 -1.04
C LEU A 114 6.96 -2.06 -0.23
N ILE A 115 8.27 -2.27 -0.25
CA ILE A 115 8.90 -3.37 0.49
C ILE A 115 8.72 -3.20 2.00
N ARG A 116 8.81 -1.99 2.52
CA ARG A 116 8.57 -1.72 3.94
C ARG A 116 7.13 -2.04 4.33
N MET A 117 6.16 -1.63 3.51
CA MET A 117 4.76 -1.97 3.75
C MET A 117 4.54 -3.49 3.79
N LEU A 118 5.13 -4.22 2.84
CA LEU A 118 4.97 -5.68 2.78
C LEU A 118 5.63 -6.38 3.98
N LYS A 119 6.80 -5.93 4.39
CA LYS A 119 7.48 -6.47 5.59
C LYS A 119 6.66 -6.22 6.85
N ILE A 120 6.15 -5.00 6.99
CA ILE A 120 5.30 -4.66 8.14
C ILE A 120 4.03 -5.50 8.12
N SER A 121 3.43 -5.72 6.96
CA SER A 121 2.21 -6.54 6.84
C SER A 121 2.43 -7.97 7.35
N GLU A 122 3.61 -8.53 7.13
CA GLU A 122 3.98 -9.84 7.66
C GLU A 122 4.19 -9.80 9.18
N ASP A 123 4.84 -8.75 9.66
CA ASP A 123 5.18 -8.58 11.07
C ASP A 123 3.93 -8.41 11.95
N ILE A 124 2.93 -7.68 11.47
CA ILE A 124 1.71 -7.42 12.24
C ILE A 124 0.65 -8.51 12.11
N LYS A 125 0.83 -9.47 11.20
CA LYS A 125 -0.18 -10.51 10.93
C LYS A 125 -0.65 -11.25 12.19
N PRO A 126 0.22 -11.71 13.09
CA PRO A 126 -0.23 -12.41 14.31
C PRO A 126 -1.14 -11.55 15.19
N ARG A 127 -0.84 -10.26 15.31
CA ARG A 127 -1.65 -9.33 16.11
C ARG A 127 -3.02 -9.09 15.49
N ILE A 128 -3.06 -8.96 14.17
CA ILE A 128 -4.33 -8.78 13.44
C ILE A 128 -5.19 -10.03 13.58
N MET A 129 -4.62 -11.21 13.34
CA MET A 129 -5.36 -12.46 13.43
C MET A 129 -5.87 -12.73 14.85
N LYS A 130 -5.06 -12.42 15.87
CA LYS A 130 -5.47 -12.53 17.25
C LYS A 130 -6.66 -11.61 17.57
N ALA A 131 -6.61 -10.37 17.09
CA ALA A 131 -7.69 -9.41 17.32
C ALA A 131 -9.00 -9.82 16.64
N ILE A 132 -8.92 -10.47 15.47
CA ILE A 132 -10.11 -10.92 14.73
C ILE A 132 -10.70 -12.20 15.33
N TYR A 133 -9.87 -13.16 15.71
CA TYR A 133 -10.30 -14.51 16.04
C TYR A 133 -10.19 -14.89 17.51
N ALA A 134 -9.71 -14.01 18.35
CA ALA A 134 -9.60 -14.28 19.79
C ALA A 134 -10.89 -14.00 20.56
#